data_c7e83e48fcf4988ca4dac7e18e6eac87
#
_entry.id   c7e83e48fcf4988ca4dac7e18e6eac87
#
_cell.length_a   1.000
_cell.length_b   1.000
_cell.length_c   1.000
_cell.angle_alpha   90.00
_cell.angle_beta   90.00
_cell.angle_gamma   90.00
#
_symmetry.space_group_name_H-M   'P 1'
#
loop_
_entity.id
_entity.type
_entity.pdbx_description
1 polymer ?
#
loop_
_entity_poly.entity_id
_entity_poly.type
_entity_poly.pdbx_seq_one_letter_code
_entity_poly.pdbx_strand_id
1 'polypeptide(L)'
;TYSIWDASPFGTDYLQAGLGNTFVTGQINNNSIVYVSPEFGGLKIHAQYSNGVEDDTAKWSRNSHYYGLGLTYEIGNLSLAGIVERFDNKSEEDKNKATMVYSLSATYDFEVAKAFFGYQYANRFHTLDQLEDVWVSGNGMNQNAFTLGAEVPAAGGTFKVAANYGFGKVRSADGVLVDYTKLSNDKFNRFTVGAAYEYPLSKRTFVYGWGAYATAGKMFKEKA
;
A
#
# COMPACT_ATOMS: atom_id res chain seq x y z
N THR A 1 -2.34 -12.95 -5.48
CA THR A 1 -3.07 -11.68 -5.53
C THR A 1 -2.05 -10.57 -5.70
N TYR A 2 -2.23 -9.70 -6.68
CA TYR A 2 -1.35 -8.55 -6.91
C TYR A 2 -1.67 -7.42 -5.92
N SER A 3 -0.64 -6.73 -5.44
CA SER A 3 -0.80 -5.54 -4.58
C SER A 3 0.16 -4.43 -5.00
N ILE A 4 -0.04 -3.20 -4.48
CA ILE A 4 0.88 -2.09 -4.71
C ILE A 4 2.30 -2.38 -4.20
N TRP A 5 2.47 -3.32 -3.28
CA TRP A 5 3.76 -3.77 -2.77
C TRP A 5 4.64 -4.41 -3.84
N ASP A 6 4.01 -5.05 -4.85
CA ASP A 6 4.72 -5.65 -5.98
C ASP A 6 5.35 -4.59 -6.90
N ALA A 7 5.04 -3.31 -6.68
CA ALA A 7 5.68 -2.17 -7.33
C ALA A 7 6.99 -1.73 -6.66
N SER A 8 7.59 -2.56 -5.83
CA SER A 8 8.85 -2.27 -5.14
C SER A 8 9.77 -3.50 -5.18
N PRO A 9 11.09 -3.34 -5.27
CA PRO A 9 12.05 -4.44 -5.18
C PRO A 9 12.02 -5.15 -3.83
N PHE A 10 11.38 -4.56 -2.83
CA PHE A 10 11.23 -5.15 -1.50
C PHE A 10 9.95 -5.99 -1.38
N GLY A 11 8.98 -5.80 -2.27
CA GLY A 11 7.74 -6.59 -2.31
C GLY A 11 7.06 -6.67 -0.95
N THR A 12 6.61 -7.87 -0.60
CA THR A 12 6.03 -8.23 0.70
C THR A 12 7.04 -8.89 1.65
N ASP A 13 8.33 -8.88 1.31
CA ASP A 13 9.38 -9.53 2.06
C ASP A 13 9.79 -8.74 3.33
N TYR A 14 10.85 -9.21 3.97
CA TYR A 14 11.41 -8.71 5.23
C TYR A 14 11.69 -7.20 5.29
N LEU A 15 11.75 -6.52 4.15
CA LEU A 15 11.99 -5.07 4.05
C LEU A 15 10.72 -4.23 4.00
N GLN A 16 9.56 -4.84 3.96
CA GLN A 16 8.27 -4.18 3.96
C GLN A 16 8.12 -3.20 5.13
N ALA A 17 8.57 -3.59 6.32
CA ALA A 17 8.45 -2.79 7.53
C ALA A 17 9.10 -1.39 7.43
N GLY A 18 10.19 -1.25 6.67
CA GLY A 18 10.87 0.05 6.50
C GLY A 18 10.23 0.95 5.45
N LEU A 19 9.51 0.40 4.48
CA LEU A 19 8.97 1.13 3.33
C LEU A 19 7.43 1.16 3.30
N GLY A 20 6.78 0.31 4.06
CA GLY A 20 5.35 0.05 4.04
C GLY A 20 4.45 1.21 4.44
N ASN A 21 4.95 2.17 5.18
CA ASN A 21 4.15 3.23 5.80
C ASN A 21 3.60 4.27 4.83
N THR A 22 3.95 4.19 3.57
CA THR A 22 3.58 5.24 2.60
C THR A 22 2.28 4.93 1.88
N PHE A 23 1.93 3.65 1.73
CA PHE A 23 0.74 3.23 1.01
C PHE A 23 -0.41 2.85 1.95
N VAL A 24 -1.63 3.14 1.52
CA VAL A 24 -2.84 2.58 2.11
C VAL A 24 -3.02 1.19 1.51
N THR A 25 -2.94 0.18 2.34
CA THR A 25 -3.07 -1.21 1.90
C THR A 25 -4.35 -1.83 2.42
N GLY A 26 -4.89 -2.76 1.63
CA GLY A 26 -5.97 -3.59 2.07
C GLY A 26 -5.55 -4.50 3.22
N GLN A 27 -6.42 -4.64 4.19
CA GLN A 27 -6.29 -5.62 5.25
C GLN A 27 -6.47 -7.04 4.67
N ILE A 28 -6.11 -8.06 5.44
CA ILE A 28 -6.50 -9.44 5.15
C ILE A 28 -8.03 -9.50 5.21
N ASN A 29 -8.66 -9.72 4.07
CA ASN A 29 -10.11 -9.79 3.97
C ASN A 29 -10.57 -11.23 4.22
N ASN A 30 -11.26 -11.47 5.33
CA ASN A 30 -11.93 -12.73 5.62
C ASN A 30 -13.17 -12.90 4.69
N ASN A 31 -13.69 -14.10 4.60
CA ASN A 31 -14.94 -14.41 3.84
C ASN A 31 -14.90 -13.88 2.40
N SER A 32 -13.79 -14.11 1.70
CA SER A 32 -13.52 -13.55 0.38
C SER A 32 -13.78 -14.56 -0.74
N ILE A 33 -14.33 -14.06 -1.84
CA ILE A 33 -14.34 -14.73 -3.14
C ILE A 33 -13.36 -13.98 -4.05
N VAL A 34 -12.45 -14.74 -4.67
CA VAL A 34 -11.46 -14.21 -5.60
C VAL A 34 -11.65 -14.86 -6.96
N TYR A 35 -11.70 -14.05 -8.01
CA TYR A 35 -11.70 -14.48 -9.39
C TYR A 35 -10.46 -13.97 -10.10
N VAL A 36 -9.80 -14.85 -10.85
CA VAL A 36 -8.70 -14.52 -11.75
C VAL A 36 -9.06 -15.09 -13.13
N SER A 37 -9.08 -14.23 -14.15
CA SER A 37 -9.39 -14.66 -15.50
C SER A 37 -8.26 -15.53 -16.10
N PRO A 38 -8.54 -16.30 -17.15
CA PRO A 38 -7.52 -16.76 -18.07
C PRO A 38 -6.70 -15.56 -18.61
N GLU A 39 -5.54 -15.85 -19.12
CA GLU A 39 -4.68 -14.84 -19.76
C GLU A 39 -5.14 -14.60 -21.22
N PHE A 40 -5.26 -13.33 -21.57
CA PHE A 40 -5.65 -12.88 -22.89
C PHE A 40 -4.52 -12.00 -23.48
N GLY A 41 -3.53 -12.62 -24.13
CA GLY A 41 -2.41 -11.88 -24.72
C GLY A 41 -1.60 -11.07 -23.70
N GLY A 42 -1.30 -11.66 -22.55
CA GLY A 42 -0.62 -11.02 -21.43
C GLY A 42 -1.52 -10.31 -20.43
N LEU A 43 -2.81 -10.08 -20.76
CA LEU A 43 -3.79 -9.43 -19.86
C LEU A 43 -4.47 -10.46 -18.96
N LYS A 44 -4.56 -10.17 -17.66
CA LYS A 44 -5.40 -10.87 -16.69
C LYS A 44 -6.28 -9.89 -15.93
N ILE A 45 -7.49 -10.32 -15.64
CA ILE A 45 -8.47 -9.60 -14.82
C ILE A 45 -8.54 -10.28 -13.44
N HIS A 46 -8.48 -9.48 -12.38
CA HIS A 46 -8.58 -9.92 -11.01
C HIS A 46 -9.79 -9.24 -10.38
N ALA A 47 -10.65 -9.99 -9.72
CA ALA A 47 -11.76 -9.45 -8.96
C ALA A 47 -11.82 -10.11 -7.58
N GLN A 48 -12.09 -9.32 -6.56
CA GLN A 48 -12.23 -9.81 -5.19
C GLN A 48 -13.43 -9.13 -4.53
N TYR A 49 -14.20 -9.92 -3.82
CA TYR A 49 -15.27 -9.46 -2.95
C TYR A 49 -15.11 -10.12 -1.58
N SER A 50 -15.28 -9.35 -0.51
CA SER A 50 -15.35 -9.86 0.85
C SER A 50 -16.61 -9.35 1.54
N ASN A 51 -17.25 -10.25 2.27
CA ASN A 51 -18.41 -9.98 3.10
C ASN A 51 -18.02 -10.22 4.58
N GLY A 52 -17.59 -9.19 5.26
CA GLY A 52 -17.10 -9.30 6.63
C GLY A 52 -15.59 -9.28 6.71
N VAL A 53 -15.02 -8.10 6.64
CA VAL A 53 -13.58 -7.85 6.80
C VAL A 53 -13.15 -8.12 8.25
N GLU A 54 -14.08 -7.98 9.18
CA GLU A 54 -13.95 -8.28 10.61
C GLU A 54 -14.91 -9.42 11.04
N ASP A 55 -15.12 -9.62 12.32
CA ASP A 55 -15.97 -10.69 12.85
C ASP A 55 -17.41 -10.62 12.32
N ASP A 56 -17.86 -11.72 11.76
CA ASP A 56 -19.16 -11.89 11.08
C ASP A 56 -20.30 -12.09 12.09
N THR A 57 -20.48 -11.17 13.00
CA THR A 57 -21.56 -11.20 14.00
C THR A 57 -22.80 -10.42 13.57
N ALA A 58 -22.70 -9.62 12.52
CA ALA A 58 -23.75 -8.76 12.01
C ALA A 58 -24.50 -9.38 10.82
N LYS A 59 -25.73 -8.90 10.56
CA LYS A 59 -26.43 -9.21 9.32
C LYS A 59 -25.64 -8.72 8.13
N TRP A 60 -25.67 -9.41 7.01
CA TRP A 60 -24.96 -9.09 5.77
C TRP A 60 -24.98 -7.60 5.39
N SER A 61 -26.11 -6.93 5.54
CA SER A 61 -26.26 -5.51 5.23
C SER A 61 -25.56 -4.55 6.20
N ARG A 62 -25.06 -5.05 7.32
CA ARG A 62 -24.34 -4.28 8.35
C ARG A 62 -22.86 -4.62 8.41
N ASN A 63 -22.41 -5.64 7.67
CA ASN A 63 -21.00 -6.02 7.62
C ASN A 63 -20.20 -5.00 6.82
N SER A 64 -18.93 -4.87 7.14
CA SER A 64 -17.97 -4.17 6.29
C SER A 64 -17.70 -4.98 5.04
N HIS A 65 -17.71 -4.34 3.89
CA HIS A 65 -17.51 -4.99 2.60
C HIS A 65 -16.23 -4.49 1.93
N TYR A 66 -15.56 -5.40 1.24
CA TYR A 66 -14.45 -5.05 0.36
C TYR A 66 -14.77 -5.44 -1.08
N TYR A 67 -14.42 -4.56 -2.00
CA TYR A 67 -14.52 -4.77 -3.45
C TYR A 67 -13.18 -4.39 -4.07
N GLY A 68 -12.56 -5.30 -4.80
CA GLY A 68 -11.33 -5.09 -5.55
C GLY A 68 -11.50 -5.48 -7.01
N LEU A 69 -11.00 -4.65 -7.91
CA LEU A 69 -10.87 -4.95 -9.32
C LEU A 69 -9.46 -4.57 -9.77
N GLY A 70 -8.76 -5.53 -10.37
CA GLY A 70 -7.40 -5.35 -10.86
C GLY A 70 -7.22 -5.84 -12.29
N LEU A 71 -6.30 -5.20 -13.00
CA LEU A 71 -5.81 -5.61 -14.30
C LEU A 71 -4.30 -5.76 -14.21
N THR A 72 -3.75 -6.86 -14.71
CA THR A 72 -2.31 -7.03 -14.92
C THR A 72 -2.04 -7.29 -16.38
N TYR A 73 -0.97 -6.69 -16.91
CA TYR A 73 -0.58 -6.84 -18.28
C TYR A 73 0.93 -7.06 -18.38
N GLU A 74 1.32 -8.15 -19.04
CA GLU A 74 2.71 -8.52 -19.25
C GLU A 74 3.02 -8.57 -20.74
N ILE A 75 4.03 -7.83 -21.18
CA ILE A 75 4.51 -7.82 -22.55
C ILE A 75 6.04 -7.71 -22.58
N GLY A 76 6.72 -8.78 -23.04
CA GLY A 76 8.19 -8.84 -23.00
C GLY A 76 8.73 -8.59 -21.59
N ASN A 77 9.56 -7.58 -21.46
CA ASN A 77 10.19 -7.20 -20.19
C ASN A 77 9.38 -6.20 -19.37
N LEU A 78 8.20 -5.81 -19.84
CA LEU A 78 7.32 -4.84 -19.17
C LEU A 78 6.17 -5.56 -18.46
N SER A 79 5.98 -5.27 -17.16
CA SER A 79 4.81 -5.65 -16.40
C SER A 79 4.08 -4.41 -15.90
N LEU A 80 2.77 -4.35 -16.14
CA LEU A 80 1.90 -3.26 -15.69
C LEU A 80 0.80 -3.82 -14.81
N ALA A 81 0.36 -3.05 -13.82
CA ALA A 81 -0.86 -3.35 -13.08
C ALA A 81 -1.63 -2.10 -12.69
N GLY A 82 -2.94 -2.22 -12.68
CA GLY A 82 -3.86 -1.21 -12.17
C GLY A 82 -4.88 -1.87 -11.24
N ILE A 83 -5.13 -1.26 -10.08
CA ILE A 83 -6.06 -1.79 -9.08
C ILE A 83 -6.97 -0.66 -8.61
N VAL A 84 -8.26 -0.96 -8.49
CA VAL A 84 -9.24 -0.11 -7.82
C VAL A 84 -9.84 -0.89 -6.67
N GLU A 85 -9.83 -0.31 -5.49
CA GLU A 85 -10.31 -0.94 -4.26
C GLU A 85 -11.32 -0.04 -3.57
N ARG A 86 -12.36 -0.65 -3.02
CA ARG A 86 -13.35 0.01 -2.18
C ARG A 86 -13.50 -0.75 -0.87
N PHE A 87 -13.30 -0.03 0.23
CA PHE A 87 -13.57 -0.50 1.58
C PHE A 87 -14.82 0.22 2.10
N ASP A 88 -15.90 -0.52 2.27
CA ASP A 88 -17.17 -0.01 2.78
C ASP A 88 -17.29 -0.39 4.27
N ASN A 89 -16.64 0.42 5.11
CA ASN A 89 -16.62 0.20 6.55
C ASN A 89 -17.96 0.64 7.16
N LYS A 90 -18.73 -0.31 7.64
CA LYS A 90 -20.02 -0.09 8.30
C LYS A 90 -19.89 -0.28 9.81
N SER A 91 -19.22 0.62 10.49
CA SER A 91 -19.30 0.71 11.95
C SER A 91 -20.61 1.39 12.35
N GLU A 92 -21.29 0.86 13.36
CA GLU A 92 -22.51 1.48 13.90
C GLU A 92 -22.23 2.82 14.60
N GLU A 93 -21.02 3.00 15.13
CA GLU A 93 -20.59 4.20 15.87
C GLU A 93 -20.03 5.28 14.97
N ASP A 94 -19.41 4.89 13.86
CA ASP A 94 -18.73 5.82 12.97
C ASP A 94 -19.47 5.93 11.63
N LYS A 95 -19.98 7.12 11.32
CA LYS A 95 -20.55 7.46 10.01
C LYS A 95 -19.46 7.61 8.95
N ASN A 96 -18.53 6.66 8.89
CA ASN A 96 -17.41 6.68 7.98
C ASN A 96 -17.86 6.47 6.55
N LYS A 97 -17.35 7.29 5.65
CA LYS A 97 -17.55 7.10 4.21
C LYS A 97 -16.57 6.06 3.67
N ALA A 98 -17.02 5.31 2.66
CA ALA A 98 -16.21 4.29 2.03
C ALA A 98 -14.84 4.85 1.56
N THR A 99 -13.79 4.11 1.86
CA THR A 99 -12.44 4.36 1.35
C THR A 99 -12.33 3.87 -0.08
N MET A 100 -11.76 4.68 -0.96
CA MET A 100 -11.43 4.31 -2.34
C MET A 100 -9.94 4.41 -2.55
N VAL A 101 -9.33 3.37 -3.09
CA VAL A 101 -7.90 3.32 -3.40
C VAL A 101 -7.71 2.99 -4.87
N TYR A 102 -6.85 3.74 -5.54
CA TYR A 102 -6.47 3.57 -6.93
C TYR A 102 -4.97 3.39 -6.99
N SER A 103 -4.51 2.27 -7.49
CA SER A 103 -3.09 1.93 -7.58
C SER A 103 -2.69 1.62 -9.00
N LEU A 104 -1.54 2.13 -9.42
CA LEU A 104 -0.89 1.83 -10.69
C LEU A 104 0.54 1.43 -10.44
N SER A 105 1.04 0.46 -11.17
CA SER A 105 2.44 0.07 -11.11
C SER A 105 2.99 -0.35 -12.47
N ALA A 106 4.30 -0.18 -12.61
CA ALA A 106 5.06 -0.61 -13.75
C ALA A 106 6.40 -1.19 -13.28
N THR A 107 6.79 -2.29 -13.90
CA THR A 107 8.11 -2.90 -13.70
C THR A 107 8.72 -3.16 -15.06
N TYR A 108 9.98 -2.80 -15.25
CA TYR A 108 10.70 -3.07 -16.49
C TYR A 108 12.04 -3.75 -16.20
N ASP A 109 12.26 -4.89 -16.83
CA ASP A 109 13.51 -5.64 -16.77
C ASP A 109 14.43 -5.26 -17.91
N PHE A 110 15.53 -4.59 -17.60
CA PHE A 110 16.57 -4.20 -18.55
C PHE A 110 17.62 -5.29 -18.76
N GLU A 111 17.44 -6.50 -18.19
CA GLU A 111 18.39 -7.61 -18.11
C GLU A 111 19.58 -7.33 -17.16
N VAL A 112 20.12 -6.12 -17.18
CA VAL A 112 21.21 -5.70 -16.29
C VAL A 112 20.72 -5.07 -15.00
N ALA A 113 19.46 -4.67 -14.95
CA ALA A 113 18.79 -4.09 -13.80
C ALA A 113 17.27 -4.17 -13.98
N LYS A 114 16.52 -4.20 -12.91
CA LYS A 114 15.06 -4.11 -12.93
C LYS A 114 14.60 -2.83 -12.26
N ALA A 115 13.78 -2.06 -12.94
CA ALA A 115 13.20 -0.82 -12.41
C ALA A 115 11.76 -1.05 -11.98
N PHE A 116 11.35 -0.35 -10.93
CA PHE A 116 10.03 -0.41 -10.32
C PHE A 116 9.45 1.00 -10.18
N PHE A 117 8.20 1.14 -10.50
CA PHE A 117 7.41 2.36 -10.28
C PHE A 117 6.04 2.00 -9.73
N GLY A 118 5.58 2.76 -8.75
CA GLY A 118 4.23 2.66 -8.23
C GLY A 118 3.65 4.03 -7.91
N TYR A 119 2.35 4.16 -8.14
CA TYR A 119 1.55 5.31 -7.74
C TYR A 119 0.26 4.85 -7.10
N GLN A 120 -0.13 5.51 -6.02
CA GLN A 120 -1.41 5.27 -5.36
C GLN A 120 -2.08 6.59 -5.00
N TYR A 121 -3.36 6.68 -5.31
CA TYR A 121 -4.26 7.67 -4.74
C TYR A 121 -5.24 7.00 -3.79
N ALA A 122 -5.22 7.37 -2.52
CA ALA A 122 -6.17 6.93 -1.53
C ALA A 122 -7.11 8.07 -1.13
N ASN A 123 -8.40 7.81 -1.11
CA ASN A 123 -9.44 8.78 -0.81
C ASN A 123 -10.32 8.28 0.34
N ARG A 124 -10.52 9.11 1.36
CA ARG A 124 -11.34 8.82 2.55
C ARG A 124 -10.84 7.61 3.34
N PHE A 125 -9.53 7.45 3.46
CA PHE A 125 -8.99 6.46 4.39
C PHE A 125 -8.94 7.04 5.82
N HIS A 126 -9.07 6.17 6.82
CA HIS A 126 -9.33 6.58 8.20
C HIS A 126 -8.13 6.36 9.11
N THR A 127 -7.25 5.47 8.78
CA THR A 127 -6.02 5.19 9.51
C THR A 127 -4.84 5.00 8.58
N LEU A 128 -3.65 5.30 9.06
CA LEU A 128 -2.39 4.97 8.40
C LEU A 128 -1.76 3.83 9.17
N ASP A 129 -1.45 2.75 8.50
CA ASP A 129 -1.13 1.41 9.00
C ASP A 129 -0.04 1.32 10.10
N GLN A 130 0.75 2.36 10.30
CA GLN A 130 1.78 2.39 11.35
C GLN A 130 1.65 3.60 12.29
N LEU A 131 0.53 4.24 12.25
CA LEU A 131 0.16 5.30 13.19
C LEU A 131 -1.13 4.87 13.86
N GLU A 132 -1.06 3.81 14.66
CA GLU A 132 -2.18 3.21 15.39
C GLU A 132 -3.00 4.23 16.19
N ASP A 133 -2.38 5.36 16.54
CA ASP A 133 -3.02 6.41 17.32
C ASP A 133 -3.64 7.53 16.47
N VAL A 134 -3.61 7.46 15.12
CA VAL A 134 -4.23 8.47 14.27
C VAL A 134 -5.43 7.88 13.57
N TRP A 135 -6.61 8.14 14.13
CA TRP A 135 -7.89 7.83 13.54
C TRP A 135 -8.61 9.09 13.10
N VAL A 136 -9.14 9.11 11.89
CA VAL A 136 -9.90 10.24 11.34
C VAL A 136 -11.27 9.77 10.87
N SER A 137 -12.30 10.13 11.62
CA SER A 137 -13.69 9.77 11.29
C SER A 137 -14.29 10.57 10.12
N GLY A 138 -15.47 10.20 9.70
CA GLY A 138 -16.30 10.93 8.73
C GLY A 138 -15.73 10.92 7.31
N ASN A 139 -15.17 12.03 6.86
CA ASN A 139 -14.59 12.16 5.52
C ASN A 139 -13.15 11.66 5.40
N GLY A 140 -12.53 11.26 6.52
CA GLY A 140 -11.19 10.70 6.55
C GLY A 140 -10.11 11.60 5.97
N MET A 141 -9.10 10.96 5.42
CA MET A 141 -7.93 11.58 4.79
C MET A 141 -7.87 11.25 3.31
N ASN A 142 -7.08 12.01 2.57
CA ASN A 142 -6.67 11.65 1.21
C ASN A 142 -5.17 11.80 1.05
N GLN A 143 -4.56 10.95 0.21
CA GLN A 143 -3.14 11.06 -0.10
C GLN A 143 -2.84 10.64 -1.54
N ASN A 144 -1.73 11.17 -2.05
CA ASN A 144 -0.99 10.63 -3.18
C ASN A 144 0.30 10.01 -2.65
N ALA A 145 0.65 8.84 -3.13
CA ALA A 145 1.87 8.13 -2.76
C ALA A 145 2.57 7.60 -4.01
N PHE A 146 3.89 7.66 -4.01
CA PHE A 146 4.75 7.23 -5.10
C PHE A 146 5.84 6.31 -4.55
N THR A 147 6.24 5.34 -5.34
CA THR A 147 7.46 4.55 -5.13
C THR A 147 8.29 4.50 -6.40
N LEU A 148 9.60 4.56 -6.22
CA LEU A 148 10.61 4.27 -7.24
C LEU A 148 11.61 3.31 -6.65
N GLY A 149 11.96 2.27 -7.41
CA GLY A 149 12.90 1.27 -6.95
C GLY A 149 13.73 0.67 -8.07
N ALA A 150 14.80 0.01 -7.70
CA ALA A 150 15.63 -0.75 -8.61
C ALA A 150 16.25 -1.96 -7.92
N GLU A 151 16.42 -3.03 -8.71
CA GLU A 151 17.26 -4.17 -8.39
C GLU A 151 18.41 -4.23 -9.38
N VAL A 152 19.63 -4.42 -8.86
CA VAL A 152 20.84 -4.50 -9.68
C VAL A 152 21.67 -5.69 -9.23
N PRO A 153 21.88 -6.70 -10.10
CA PRO A 153 22.83 -7.76 -9.83
C PRO A 153 24.25 -7.19 -9.65
N ALA A 154 24.89 -7.48 -8.53
CA ALA A 154 26.21 -6.98 -8.23
C ALA A 154 26.98 -7.94 -7.32
N ALA A 155 28.27 -8.16 -7.59
CA ALA A 155 29.20 -8.91 -6.74
C ALA A 155 28.68 -10.29 -6.29
N GLY A 156 27.99 -10.99 -7.19
CA GLY A 156 27.42 -12.33 -6.92
C GLY A 156 26.12 -12.34 -6.13
N GLY A 157 25.59 -11.18 -5.79
CA GLY A 157 24.30 -10.97 -5.12
C GLY A 157 23.43 -9.97 -5.85
N THR A 158 22.43 -9.42 -5.15
CA THR A 158 21.51 -8.41 -5.68
C THR A 158 21.44 -7.22 -4.75
N PHE A 159 21.72 -6.04 -5.27
CA PHE A 159 21.48 -4.78 -4.59
C PHE A 159 20.07 -4.28 -4.90
N LYS A 160 19.34 -3.91 -3.87
CA LYS A 160 17.96 -3.38 -3.96
C LYS A 160 17.91 -1.99 -3.34
N VAL A 161 17.23 -1.07 -3.99
CA VAL A 161 16.97 0.27 -3.47
C VAL A 161 15.56 0.70 -3.81
N ALA A 162 14.89 1.39 -2.88
CA ALA A 162 13.62 2.06 -3.17
C ALA A 162 13.46 3.31 -2.33
N ALA A 163 12.72 4.26 -2.89
CA ALA A 163 12.29 5.47 -2.22
C ALA A 163 10.79 5.65 -2.38
N ASN A 164 10.12 6.00 -1.28
CA ASN A 164 8.68 6.26 -1.22
C ASN A 164 8.43 7.69 -0.78
N TYR A 165 7.46 8.33 -1.41
CA TYR A 165 6.99 9.65 -1.00
C TYR A 165 5.48 9.71 -1.01
N GLY A 166 4.90 10.11 0.11
CA GLY A 166 3.46 10.31 0.27
C GLY A 166 3.14 11.68 0.82
N PHE A 167 2.06 12.29 0.31
CA PHE A 167 1.53 13.54 0.84
C PHE A 167 0.01 13.58 0.74
N GLY A 168 -0.59 14.21 1.72
CA GLY A 168 -2.04 14.26 1.81
C GLY A 168 -2.55 15.28 2.81
N LYS A 169 -3.84 15.20 3.05
CA LYS A 169 -4.52 16.05 4.03
C LYS A 169 -5.74 15.36 4.63
N VAL A 170 -6.09 15.81 5.81
CA VAL A 170 -7.35 15.46 6.49
C VAL A 170 -8.50 16.21 5.85
N ARG A 171 -9.63 15.53 5.67
CA ARG A 171 -10.86 16.08 5.08
C ARG A 171 -11.97 16.36 6.10
N SER A 172 -11.76 16.06 7.38
CA SER A 172 -12.75 16.35 8.42
C SER A 172 -12.75 17.84 8.74
N ALA A 173 -13.93 18.44 8.80
CA ALA A 173 -14.09 19.82 9.23
C ALA A 173 -13.78 20.03 10.73
N ASP A 174 -13.85 18.96 11.53
CA ASP A 174 -13.69 19.01 12.98
C ASP A 174 -12.24 18.88 13.45
N GLY A 175 -11.31 18.76 12.52
CA GLY A 175 -9.88 18.58 12.76
C GLY A 175 -9.51 17.13 13.09
N VAL A 176 -8.21 16.88 13.19
CA VAL A 176 -7.65 15.58 13.55
C VAL A 176 -7.54 15.50 15.05
N LEU A 177 -8.06 14.45 15.63
CA LEU A 177 -7.84 14.12 17.01
C LEU A 177 -6.81 12.97 17.10
N VAL A 178 -5.74 13.21 17.83
CA VAL A 178 -4.76 12.20 18.23
C VAL A 178 -4.75 12.21 19.74
N ASP A 179 -5.04 11.08 20.36
CA ASP A 179 -5.15 10.98 21.81
C ASP A 179 -6.03 12.10 22.44
N TYR A 180 -7.15 12.42 21.76
CA TYR A 180 -8.09 13.50 22.13
C TYR A 180 -7.51 14.93 22.03
N THR A 181 -6.32 15.11 21.46
CA THR A 181 -5.73 16.43 21.24
C THR A 181 -5.97 16.87 19.79
N LYS A 182 -6.51 18.06 19.60
CA LYS A 182 -6.72 18.63 18.26
C LYS A 182 -5.37 19.07 17.68
N LEU A 183 -5.05 18.60 16.48
CA LEU A 183 -3.87 19.02 15.75
C LEU A 183 -4.10 20.33 15.02
N SER A 184 -3.07 21.17 14.92
CA SER A 184 -3.13 22.47 14.25
C SER A 184 -3.02 22.38 12.73
N ASN A 185 -2.43 21.29 12.22
CA ASN A 185 -2.12 21.11 10.81
C ASN A 185 -2.91 19.95 10.19
N ASP A 186 -3.64 20.22 9.13
CA ASP A 186 -4.46 19.26 8.40
C ASP A 186 -3.70 18.52 7.27
N LYS A 187 -2.45 18.91 7.00
CA LYS A 187 -1.61 18.32 5.95
C LYS A 187 -0.55 17.42 6.54
N PHE A 188 -0.13 16.45 5.75
CA PHE A 188 1.00 15.59 6.08
C PHE A 188 1.82 15.23 4.85
N ASN A 189 3.06 14.84 5.08
CA ASN A 189 3.92 14.21 4.09
C ASN A 189 4.86 13.22 4.78
N ARG A 190 5.27 12.23 4.02
CA ARG A 190 6.20 11.17 4.47
C ARG A 190 7.16 10.85 3.35
N PHE A 191 8.39 10.58 3.72
CA PHE A 191 9.44 10.12 2.83
C PHE A 191 10.17 8.96 3.48
N THR A 192 10.40 7.91 2.72
CA THR A 192 11.21 6.76 3.15
C THR A 192 12.14 6.37 2.03
N VAL A 193 13.37 6.06 2.35
CA VAL A 193 14.33 5.46 1.43
C VAL A 193 14.99 4.28 2.12
N GLY A 194 15.15 3.18 1.39
CA GLY A 194 15.79 1.98 1.89
C GLY A 194 16.68 1.35 0.85
N ALA A 195 17.70 0.65 1.32
CA ALA A 195 18.60 -0.14 0.51
C ALA A 195 18.89 -1.47 1.18
N ALA A 196 19.09 -2.50 0.38
CA ALA A 196 19.47 -3.82 0.83
C ALA A 196 20.46 -4.48 -0.13
N TYR A 197 21.22 -5.41 0.39
CA TYR A 197 22.04 -6.30 -0.40
C TYR A 197 21.76 -7.74 0.04
N GLU A 198 21.41 -8.60 -0.93
CA GLU A 198 21.14 -10.02 -0.74
C GLU A 198 22.25 -10.81 -1.41
N TYR A 199 22.85 -11.75 -0.68
CA TYR A 199 23.87 -12.64 -1.19
C TYR A 199 23.43 -14.11 -1.05
N PRO A 200 23.28 -14.86 -2.16
CA PRO A 200 22.87 -16.25 -2.13
C PRO A 200 24.02 -17.13 -1.64
N LEU A 201 23.80 -17.91 -0.60
CA LEU A 201 24.72 -18.97 -0.13
C LEU A 201 24.43 -20.32 -0.80
N SER A 202 23.15 -20.53 -1.17
CA SER A 202 22.69 -21.72 -1.87
C SER A 202 21.37 -21.44 -2.60
N LYS A 203 20.81 -22.43 -3.31
CA LYS A 203 19.48 -22.31 -3.95
C LYS A 203 18.33 -22.06 -2.95
N ARG A 204 18.55 -22.25 -1.65
CA ARG A 204 17.51 -22.14 -0.60
C ARG A 204 17.92 -21.23 0.56
N THR A 205 19.11 -20.66 0.50
CA THR A 205 19.66 -19.88 1.62
C THR A 205 20.34 -18.65 1.10
N PHE A 206 20.00 -17.51 1.62
CA PHE A 206 20.69 -16.25 1.36
C PHE A 206 20.92 -15.50 2.67
N VAL A 207 21.90 -14.65 2.69
CA VAL A 207 22.13 -13.65 3.74
C VAL A 207 21.83 -12.29 3.18
N TYR A 208 21.34 -11.39 4.02
CA TYR A 208 21.04 -10.03 3.61
C TYR A 208 21.41 -9.03 4.69
N GLY A 209 21.72 -7.82 4.26
CA GLY A 209 21.83 -6.65 5.11
C GLY A 209 20.97 -5.53 4.52
N TRP A 210 20.32 -4.76 5.36
CA TRP A 210 19.47 -3.66 4.92
C TRP A 210 19.50 -2.48 5.89
N GLY A 211 19.14 -1.31 5.37
CA GLY A 211 18.93 -0.11 6.15
C GLY A 211 17.88 0.77 5.48
N ALA A 212 17.12 1.50 6.29
CA ALA A 212 16.14 2.45 5.81
C ALA A 212 16.17 3.73 6.64
N TYR A 213 15.82 4.84 6.00
CA TYR A 213 15.59 6.13 6.63
C TYR A 213 14.18 6.58 6.32
N ALA A 214 13.42 6.94 7.34
CA ALA A 214 12.07 7.45 7.23
C ALA A 214 11.97 8.82 7.92
N THR A 215 11.23 9.73 7.31
CA THR A 215 10.90 11.03 7.89
C THR A 215 9.48 11.43 7.53
N ALA A 216 8.87 12.18 8.41
CA ALA A 216 7.52 12.71 8.23
C ALA A 216 7.48 14.19 8.60
N GLY A 217 6.54 14.91 8.06
CA GLY A 217 6.41 16.36 8.26
C GLY A 217 5.00 16.83 8.52
N LYS A 218 4.86 18.09 8.88
CA LYS A 218 3.59 18.78 9.13
C LYS A 218 2.84 18.14 10.31
N MET A 219 1.65 17.57 10.11
CA MET A 219 0.86 16.93 11.15
C MET A 219 1.66 15.93 11.99
N PHE A 220 2.56 15.16 11.38
CA PHE A 220 3.37 14.17 12.11
C PHE A 220 4.46 14.78 12.99
N LYS A 221 4.91 16.01 12.74
CA LYS A 221 5.87 16.71 13.61
C LYS A 221 5.24 17.24 14.88
N GLU A 222 3.93 17.39 14.91
CA GLU A 222 3.22 17.84 16.12
C GLU A 222 3.06 16.70 17.14
N LYS A 223 3.28 15.48 16.71
CA LYS A 223 3.19 14.26 17.53
C LYS A 223 4.57 13.80 18.10
N ALA A 224 5.68 14.33 17.59
CA ALA A 224 7.03 13.91 17.97
C ALA A 224 7.55 14.64 19.23
#